data_38bdd476ea5d6fb2b17a8c03bb429d9b
#
_entry.id   38bdd476ea5d6fb2b17a8c03bb429d9b
#
_cell.length_a   1.000
_cell.length_b   1.000
_cell.length_c   1.000
_cell.angle_alpha   90.00
_cell.angle_beta   90.00
_cell.angle_gamma   90.00
#
_symmetry.space_group_name_H-M   'P 1'
#
loop_
_entity.id
_entity.type
_entity.pdbx_description
1 polymer ?
#
loop_
_entity_poly.entity_id
_entity_poly.type
_entity_poly.pdbx_seq_one_letter_code
_entity_poly.pdbx_strand_id
1 'polypeptide(L)'
;MKAADARTQLLYAATSPAELHVSAGDGCIVRYTTDGSTPSVDGNTAKTLEGTTLTILPNSSADSTVTVKAIAVKDGKASDVTEKTVQFVAIPSLTSGTRTYIGTVTDGGVSGGPYQVSVRVTTTNGKITRVQDNGTEGSINDVSDDAYWSGYGVMKSDGMPAKLRGKSLSDVLNMQTVPDDKDHNVDAVSGATVWSDAIRHATIAALRSAPVSESESTVLAPTLTAQTCVPNASYKYIDVAVSADKDCTIRYT
;
A
#
# COMPACT_ATOMS: atom_id res chain seq x y z
N MET A 1 23.06 5.35 -9.36
CA MET A 1 22.28 4.61 -8.36
C MET A 1 20.81 4.77 -8.75
N LYS A 2 20.15 3.73 -9.29
CA LYS A 2 18.71 3.82 -9.58
C LYS A 2 18.00 3.94 -8.23
N ALA A 3 17.13 4.93 -8.06
CA ALA A 3 16.24 5.00 -6.90
C ALA A 3 15.55 3.64 -6.77
N ALA A 4 15.51 3.10 -5.55
CA ALA A 4 14.79 1.84 -5.31
C ALA A 4 13.34 2.08 -5.74
N ASP A 5 12.91 1.33 -6.76
CA ASP A 5 11.54 1.35 -7.23
C ASP A 5 10.67 0.89 -6.07
N ALA A 6 9.65 1.67 -5.68
CA ALA A 6 8.72 1.30 -4.61
C ALA A 6 8.13 -0.11 -4.80
N ARG A 7 8.00 -0.53 -6.07
CA ARG A 7 7.60 -1.89 -6.47
C ARG A 7 8.54 -3.01 -6.00
N THR A 8 9.75 -2.68 -5.55
CA THR A 8 10.73 -3.66 -5.08
C THR A 8 10.86 -3.70 -3.57
N GLN A 9 10.08 -2.90 -2.84
CA GLN A 9 10.08 -2.93 -1.38
C GLN A 9 9.28 -4.13 -0.87
N LEU A 10 10.01 -5.09 -0.30
CA LEU A 10 9.43 -6.26 0.37
C LEU A 10 9.11 -5.87 1.81
N LEU A 11 7.83 -5.59 2.08
CA LEU A 11 7.33 -5.16 3.40
C LEU A 11 6.57 -6.32 4.05
N TYR A 12 7.03 -6.74 5.23
CA TYR A 12 6.41 -7.82 6.01
C TYR A 12 6.16 -7.39 7.45
N ALA A 13 5.26 -8.08 8.12
CA ALA A 13 5.04 -7.89 9.55
C ALA A 13 6.25 -8.37 10.36
N ALA A 14 6.71 -7.59 11.33
CA ALA A 14 7.82 -7.99 12.22
C ALA A 14 7.49 -9.17 13.16
N THR A 15 6.27 -9.69 13.07
CA THR A 15 5.79 -10.85 13.84
C THR A 15 5.79 -12.16 13.05
N SER A 16 6.17 -12.12 11.76
CA SER A 16 6.08 -13.29 10.87
C SER A 16 7.33 -13.37 9.99
N PRO A 17 7.77 -14.59 9.63
CA PRO A 17 8.81 -14.76 8.61
C PRO A 17 8.35 -14.24 7.25
N ALA A 18 9.31 -13.79 6.43
CA ALA A 18 9.10 -13.54 5.01
C ALA A 18 9.61 -14.76 4.21
N GLU A 19 8.92 -15.12 3.15
CA GLU A 19 9.42 -16.10 2.18
C GLU A 19 9.81 -15.40 0.88
N LEU A 20 11.01 -15.69 0.40
CA LEU A 20 11.50 -15.26 -0.90
C LEU A 20 11.77 -16.47 -1.76
N HIS A 21 11.32 -16.43 -3.01
CA HIS A 21 11.65 -17.43 -4.01
C HIS A 21 12.76 -16.91 -4.92
N VAL A 22 13.80 -17.71 -5.10
CA VAL A 22 14.93 -17.39 -5.96
C VAL A 22 15.04 -18.44 -7.05
N SER A 23 14.98 -18.00 -8.30
CA SER A 23 15.19 -18.86 -9.45
C SER A 23 16.65 -18.76 -9.94
N ALA A 24 17.21 -19.87 -10.36
CA ALA A 24 18.50 -19.95 -11.02
C ALA A 24 18.41 -20.84 -12.25
N GLY A 25 19.42 -20.78 -13.12
CA GLY A 25 19.47 -21.65 -14.31
C GLY A 25 19.59 -23.13 -13.95
N ASP A 26 19.24 -24.01 -14.90
CA ASP A 26 19.26 -25.47 -14.71
C ASP A 26 20.62 -25.99 -14.22
N GLY A 27 20.55 -26.80 -13.16
CA GLY A 27 21.72 -27.41 -12.54
C GLY A 27 22.55 -26.44 -11.69
N CYS A 28 22.06 -25.25 -11.38
CA CYS A 28 22.67 -24.32 -10.45
C CYS A 28 22.18 -24.58 -9.01
N ILE A 29 23.06 -24.42 -8.06
CA ILE A 29 22.78 -24.35 -6.61
C ILE A 29 22.66 -22.88 -6.23
N VAL A 30 21.58 -22.50 -5.56
CA VAL A 30 21.44 -21.16 -4.99
C VAL A 30 22.04 -21.14 -3.59
N ARG A 31 22.98 -20.22 -3.33
CA ARG A 31 23.54 -19.94 -2.03
C ARG A 31 23.26 -18.52 -1.62
N TYR A 32 22.93 -18.32 -0.35
CA TYR A 32 22.52 -17.01 0.14
C TYR A 32 22.95 -16.74 1.58
N THR A 33 22.95 -15.46 1.95
CA THR A 33 23.13 -14.97 3.31
C THR A 33 21.99 -14.03 3.67
N THR A 34 21.73 -13.87 4.96
CA THR A 34 20.68 -12.94 5.47
C THR A 34 21.27 -11.83 6.35
N ASP A 35 22.60 -11.75 6.44
CA ASP A 35 23.31 -10.73 7.21
C ASP A 35 24.04 -9.69 6.33
N GLY A 36 23.77 -9.71 5.03
CA GLY A 36 24.40 -8.82 4.05
C GLY A 36 25.82 -9.20 3.66
N SER A 37 26.40 -10.27 4.22
CA SER A 37 27.71 -10.80 3.77
C SER A 37 27.58 -11.46 2.39
N THR A 38 28.68 -11.56 1.65
CA THR A 38 28.69 -12.28 0.37
C THR A 38 28.65 -13.79 0.63
N PRO A 39 27.73 -14.55 -0.02
CA PRO A 39 27.71 -16.00 0.10
C PRO A 39 28.99 -16.66 -0.37
N SER A 40 29.44 -17.72 0.31
CA SER A 40 30.60 -18.53 -0.10
C SER A 40 30.23 -19.43 -1.27
N VAL A 41 31.12 -19.50 -2.26
CA VAL A 41 30.97 -20.40 -3.41
C VAL A 41 31.00 -21.87 -2.99
N ASP A 42 31.81 -22.21 -1.97
CA ASP A 42 31.93 -23.59 -1.46
C ASP A 42 30.86 -23.97 -0.45
N GLY A 43 30.05 -22.97 0.04
CA GLY A 43 29.08 -23.18 1.08
C GLY A 43 29.64 -23.51 2.46
N ASN A 44 30.93 -23.32 2.66
CA ASN A 44 31.68 -23.77 3.87
C ASN A 44 31.69 -22.73 5.00
N THR A 45 30.95 -21.61 4.86
CA THR A 45 30.81 -20.64 5.95
C THR A 45 29.47 -20.87 6.66
N ALA A 46 29.47 -20.74 7.99
CA ALA A 46 28.27 -20.92 8.82
C ALA A 46 27.12 -19.96 8.49
N LYS A 47 27.41 -18.90 7.76
CA LYS A 47 26.42 -17.86 7.33
C LYS A 47 25.83 -18.11 5.95
N THR A 48 26.45 -18.95 5.13
CA THR A 48 25.97 -19.30 3.80
C THR A 48 24.97 -20.45 3.90
N LEU A 49 23.75 -20.17 3.45
CA LEU A 49 22.65 -21.12 3.37
C LEU A 49 22.45 -21.54 1.92
N GLU A 50 21.73 -22.63 1.71
CA GLU A 50 21.45 -23.18 0.39
C GLU A 50 19.96 -23.44 0.23
N GLY A 51 19.39 -23.08 -0.90
CA GLY A 51 17.99 -23.31 -1.23
C GLY A 51 17.40 -22.27 -2.15
N THR A 52 16.25 -22.59 -2.74
CA THR A 52 15.48 -21.72 -3.64
C THR A 52 14.30 -21.04 -2.95
N THR A 53 13.85 -21.56 -1.82
CA THR A 53 12.86 -20.93 -0.95
C THR A 53 13.56 -20.47 0.32
N LEU A 54 13.65 -19.16 0.48
CA LEU A 54 14.41 -18.53 1.55
C LEU A 54 13.42 -18.03 2.62
N THR A 55 13.54 -18.58 3.82
CA THR A 55 12.80 -18.10 4.99
C THR A 55 13.64 -17.04 5.71
N ILE A 56 13.17 -15.79 5.69
CA ILE A 56 13.84 -14.64 6.29
C ILE A 56 13.12 -14.28 7.58
N LEU A 57 13.84 -14.31 8.68
CA LEU A 57 13.29 -13.96 9.99
C LEU A 57 13.52 -12.48 10.29
N PRO A 58 12.54 -11.80 10.96
CA PRO A 58 12.77 -10.45 11.47
C PRO A 58 13.85 -10.47 12.55
N ASN A 59 14.69 -9.45 12.57
CA ASN A 59 15.75 -9.30 13.58
C ASN A 59 15.18 -8.88 14.95
N SER A 60 13.98 -8.34 14.97
CA SER A 60 13.27 -7.91 16.20
C SER A 60 11.78 -7.75 15.92
N SER A 61 11.00 -7.55 16.98
CA SER A 61 9.58 -7.18 16.87
C SER A 61 9.34 -5.70 16.51
N ALA A 62 10.40 -4.89 16.51
CA ALA A 62 10.39 -3.51 16.03
C ALA A 62 10.67 -3.47 14.51
N ASP A 63 10.61 -2.28 13.93
CA ASP A 63 11.03 -2.06 12.56
C ASP A 63 12.47 -2.53 12.37
N SER A 64 12.70 -3.34 11.37
CA SER A 64 14.02 -3.86 11.06
C SER A 64 14.18 -4.16 9.57
N THR A 65 15.42 -4.27 9.15
CA THR A 65 15.78 -4.54 7.76
C THR A 65 16.72 -5.72 7.71
N VAL A 66 16.48 -6.64 6.80
CA VAL A 66 17.34 -7.76 6.51
C VAL A 66 17.82 -7.66 5.07
N THR A 67 19.14 -7.65 4.87
CA THR A 67 19.75 -7.66 3.54
C THR A 67 20.08 -9.10 3.16
N VAL A 68 19.44 -9.58 2.11
CA VAL A 68 19.67 -10.91 1.54
C VAL A 68 20.58 -10.76 0.34
N LYS A 69 21.66 -11.53 0.31
CA LYS A 69 22.53 -11.68 -0.86
C LYS A 69 22.50 -13.11 -1.34
N ALA A 70 22.41 -13.31 -2.65
CA ALA A 70 22.37 -14.63 -3.26
C ALA A 70 23.30 -14.71 -4.47
N ILE A 71 23.82 -15.92 -4.70
CA ILE A 71 24.58 -16.32 -5.89
C ILE A 71 24.04 -17.64 -6.41
N ALA A 72 24.11 -17.84 -7.72
CA ALA A 72 23.94 -19.14 -8.32
C ALA A 72 25.32 -19.77 -8.55
N VAL A 73 25.49 -21.04 -8.16
CA VAL A 73 26.76 -21.76 -8.28
C VAL A 73 26.58 -22.98 -9.19
N LYS A 74 27.45 -23.13 -10.19
CA LYS A 74 27.53 -24.29 -11.07
C LYS A 74 28.99 -24.60 -11.40
N ASP A 75 29.38 -25.86 -11.28
CA ASP A 75 30.71 -26.35 -11.58
C ASP A 75 31.85 -25.54 -10.87
N GLY A 76 31.59 -25.18 -9.61
CA GLY A 76 32.53 -24.37 -8.79
C GLY A 76 32.65 -22.90 -9.18
N LYS A 77 31.80 -22.41 -10.11
CA LYS A 77 31.76 -21.01 -10.54
C LYS A 77 30.50 -20.34 -10.02
N ALA A 78 30.63 -19.10 -9.54
CA ALA A 78 29.50 -18.30 -9.08
C ALA A 78 29.07 -17.27 -10.15
N SER A 79 27.77 -16.94 -10.13
CA SER A 79 27.21 -15.75 -10.78
C SER A 79 27.64 -14.47 -10.04
N ASP A 80 27.28 -13.32 -10.60
CA ASP A 80 27.25 -12.05 -9.87
C ASP A 80 26.31 -12.15 -8.66
N VAL A 81 26.57 -11.34 -7.64
CA VAL A 81 25.74 -11.27 -6.44
C VAL A 81 24.45 -10.52 -6.74
N THR A 82 23.32 -11.14 -6.45
CA THR A 82 22.01 -10.48 -6.39
C THR A 82 21.71 -10.09 -4.95
N GLU A 83 21.24 -8.86 -4.76
CA GLU A 83 20.90 -8.32 -3.43
C GLU A 83 19.45 -7.89 -3.37
N LYS A 84 18.78 -8.21 -2.26
CA LYS A 84 17.43 -7.74 -1.92
C LYS A 84 17.38 -7.33 -0.47
N THR A 85 16.62 -6.26 -0.20
CA THR A 85 16.34 -5.78 1.15
C THR A 85 14.92 -6.12 1.52
N VAL A 86 14.74 -6.81 2.64
CA VAL A 86 13.45 -7.13 3.25
C VAL A 86 13.23 -6.21 4.44
N GLN A 87 12.12 -5.49 4.45
CA GLN A 87 11.74 -4.62 5.56
C GLN A 87 10.68 -5.31 6.41
N PHE A 88 10.95 -5.43 7.67
CA PHE A 88 9.99 -5.88 8.67
C PHE A 88 9.45 -4.69 9.44
N VAL A 89 8.13 -4.64 9.57
CA VAL A 89 7.40 -3.49 10.09
C VAL A 89 6.69 -3.89 11.38
N ALA A 90 6.93 -3.16 12.45
CA ALA A 90 6.19 -3.33 13.70
C ALA A 90 4.70 -3.08 13.48
N ILE A 91 3.86 -3.90 14.10
CA ILE A 91 2.41 -3.72 14.07
C ILE A 91 2.01 -2.98 15.35
N PRO A 92 1.64 -1.68 15.25
CA PRO A 92 1.14 -0.96 16.41
C PRO A 92 -0.21 -1.55 16.86
N SER A 93 -0.47 -1.50 18.14
CA SER A 93 -1.80 -1.80 18.68
C SER A 93 -2.76 -0.70 18.22
N LEU A 94 -3.62 -1.01 17.27
CA LEU A 94 -4.65 -0.07 16.85
C LEU A 94 -5.70 0.09 17.96
N THR A 95 -6.08 1.33 18.22
CA THR A 95 -7.06 1.66 19.26
C THR A 95 -8.43 1.06 18.95
N SER A 96 -9.17 0.70 20.00
CA SER A 96 -10.57 0.28 19.88
C SER A 96 -11.47 1.42 19.40
N GLY A 97 -12.64 1.07 18.87
CA GLY A 97 -13.60 2.00 18.30
C GLY A 97 -13.25 2.37 16.84
N THR A 98 -13.95 3.39 16.35
CA THR A 98 -13.73 3.92 15.00
C THR A 98 -12.68 5.02 15.03
N ARG A 99 -11.71 4.93 14.13
CA ARG A 99 -10.60 5.89 13.96
C ARG A 99 -10.30 6.12 12.49
N THR A 100 -9.83 7.32 12.19
CA THR A 100 -9.40 7.71 10.85
C THR A 100 -7.91 8.03 10.86
N TYR A 101 -7.22 7.64 9.82
CA TYR A 101 -5.78 7.80 9.64
C TYR A 101 -5.51 8.36 8.24
N ILE A 102 -4.43 9.10 8.09
CA ILE A 102 -3.95 9.57 6.78
C ILE A 102 -2.56 9.03 6.54
N GLY A 103 -2.35 8.45 5.37
CA GLY A 103 -1.05 7.97 4.94
C GLY A 103 -0.71 8.48 3.55
N THR A 104 0.53 8.93 3.40
CA THR A 104 1.06 9.46 2.14
C THR A 104 2.38 8.75 1.85
N VAL A 105 2.56 8.34 0.60
CA VAL A 105 3.81 7.79 0.09
C VAL A 105 4.16 8.44 -1.23
N THR A 106 5.44 8.45 -1.57
CA THR A 106 5.90 8.86 -2.89
C THR A 106 6.16 7.61 -3.72
N ASP A 107 5.42 7.44 -4.81
CA ASP A 107 5.63 6.35 -5.75
C ASP A 107 6.48 6.82 -6.92
N GLY A 108 7.66 6.21 -7.08
CA GLY A 108 8.60 6.49 -8.18
C GLY A 108 8.45 5.57 -9.38
N GLY A 109 7.54 4.59 -9.31
CA GLY A 109 7.48 3.49 -10.27
C GLY A 109 6.62 3.73 -11.51
N VAL A 110 5.93 4.85 -11.61
CA VAL A 110 5.04 5.16 -12.73
C VAL A 110 5.73 6.07 -13.73
N SER A 111 5.49 5.82 -15.02
CA SER A 111 5.97 6.71 -16.09
C SER A 111 5.42 8.12 -15.88
N GLY A 112 6.33 9.11 -15.79
CA GLY A 112 5.98 10.50 -15.51
C GLY A 112 6.05 10.90 -14.03
N GLY A 113 6.23 9.95 -13.09
CA GLY A 113 6.41 10.23 -11.66
C GLY A 113 7.80 10.72 -11.26
N PRO A 114 8.09 10.92 -9.97
CA PRO A 114 7.33 10.36 -8.85
C PRO A 114 6.04 11.11 -8.50
N TYR A 115 5.03 10.37 -8.01
CA TYR A 115 3.77 10.93 -7.55
C TYR A 115 3.60 10.74 -6.04
N GLN A 116 2.91 11.67 -5.38
CA GLN A 116 2.42 11.44 -4.03
C GLN A 116 1.07 10.72 -4.09
N VAL A 117 0.97 9.63 -3.36
CA VAL A 117 -0.28 8.88 -3.18
C VAL A 117 -0.72 9.05 -1.74
N SER A 118 -1.87 9.69 -1.54
CA SER A 118 -2.41 9.96 -0.22
C SER A 118 -3.78 9.32 -0.05
N VAL A 119 -3.95 8.57 1.04
CA VAL A 119 -5.22 7.91 1.36
C VAL A 119 -5.67 8.25 2.77
N ARG A 120 -6.99 8.32 2.94
CA ARG A 120 -7.67 8.37 4.22
C ARG A 120 -8.25 7.01 4.53
N VAL A 121 -7.84 6.43 5.65
CA VAL A 121 -8.22 5.07 6.07
C VAL A 121 -9.03 5.16 7.35
N THR A 122 -10.25 4.64 7.33
CA THR A 122 -11.08 4.50 8.53
C THR A 122 -11.08 3.05 8.98
N THR A 123 -10.87 2.84 10.27
CA THR A 123 -10.92 1.51 10.91
C THR A 123 -11.99 1.47 11.98
N THR A 124 -12.50 0.27 12.25
CA THR A 124 -13.31 -0.03 13.44
C THR A 124 -12.71 -1.25 14.12
N ASN A 125 -12.29 -1.10 15.38
CA ASN A 125 -11.63 -2.15 16.14
C ASN A 125 -10.42 -2.77 15.39
N GLY A 126 -9.61 -1.92 14.78
CA GLY A 126 -8.40 -2.33 14.07
C GLY A 126 -8.62 -2.95 12.68
N LYS A 127 -9.86 -3.05 12.20
CA LYS A 127 -10.19 -3.51 10.85
C LYS A 127 -10.60 -2.34 9.96
N ILE A 128 -10.09 -2.31 8.75
CA ILE A 128 -10.40 -1.28 7.74
C ILE A 128 -11.88 -1.37 7.36
N THR A 129 -12.60 -0.27 7.51
CA THR A 129 -14.00 -0.16 7.06
C THR A 129 -14.12 0.68 5.80
N ARG A 130 -13.18 1.63 5.60
CA ARG A 130 -13.20 2.54 4.45
C ARG A 130 -11.77 2.96 4.07
N VAL A 131 -11.52 3.05 2.77
CA VAL A 131 -10.34 3.70 2.20
C VAL A 131 -10.81 4.68 1.15
N GLN A 132 -10.33 5.90 1.25
CA GLN A 132 -10.68 6.99 0.34
C GLN A 132 -9.41 7.70 -0.10
N ASP A 133 -9.53 8.35 -1.22
CA ASP A 133 -8.60 9.37 -1.61
C ASP A 133 -8.59 10.52 -0.60
N ASN A 134 -7.42 11.01 -0.25
CA ASN A 134 -7.28 12.12 0.70
C ASN A 134 -7.39 13.50 0.04
N GLY A 135 -7.33 13.61 -1.30
CA GLY A 135 -7.42 14.91 -2.00
C GLY A 135 -6.28 15.87 -1.68
N THR A 136 -5.11 15.38 -1.30
CA THR A 136 -3.94 16.23 -0.98
C THR A 136 -3.35 16.81 -2.26
N GLU A 137 -3.02 18.10 -2.23
CA GLU A 137 -2.34 18.80 -3.32
C GLU A 137 -1.03 18.08 -3.69
N GLY A 138 -0.78 17.90 -4.98
CA GLY A 138 0.35 17.11 -5.48
C GLY A 138 0.20 15.61 -5.27
N SER A 139 -0.96 15.16 -4.79
CA SER A 139 -1.33 13.74 -4.78
C SER A 139 -1.72 13.30 -6.19
N ILE A 140 -1.81 12.00 -6.38
CA ILE A 140 -2.22 11.43 -7.66
C ILE A 140 -3.56 11.96 -8.17
N ASN A 141 -4.39 12.51 -7.30
CA ASN A 141 -5.69 13.07 -7.65
C ASN A 141 -5.59 14.38 -8.41
N ASP A 142 -4.50 15.13 -8.21
CA ASP A 142 -4.22 16.37 -8.94
C ASP A 142 -3.61 16.11 -10.30
N VAL A 143 -3.17 14.88 -10.55
CA VAL A 143 -2.74 14.47 -11.88
C VAL A 143 -4.01 14.27 -12.69
N SER A 144 -4.22 15.12 -13.67
CA SER A 144 -5.36 15.09 -14.60
C SER A 144 -5.46 13.80 -15.44
N ASP A 145 -4.61 12.83 -15.16
CA ASP A 145 -4.63 11.52 -15.75
C ASP A 145 -5.63 10.60 -15.04
N ASP A 146 -6.89 10.99 -15.15
CA ASP A 146 -8.07 10.24 -14.75
C ASP A 146 -8.05 8.78 -15.27
N ALA A 147 -7.28 8.50 -16.31
CA ALA A 147 -7.18 7.18 -16.91
C ALA A 147 -6.58 6.14 -15.96
N TYR A 148 -5.55 6.49 -15.20
CA TYR A 148 -4.90 5.55 -14.27
C TYR A 148 -5.67 5.41 -12.96
N TRP A 149 -6.15 6.50 -12.40
CA TRP A 149 -6.81 6.50 -11.11
C TRP A 149 -8.27 6.06 -11.21
N SER A 150 -9.04 6.61 -12.14
CA SER A 150 -10.42 6.24 -12.39
C SER A 150 -10.57 5.22 -13.52
N GLY A 151 -9.77 5.31 -14.56
CA GLY A 151 -9.86 4.45 -15.75
C GLY A 151 -9.62 2.98 -15.46
N TYR A 152 -8.60 2.66 -14.65
CA TYR A 152 -8.35 1.29 -14.20
C TYR A 152 -9.16 0.89 -12.97
N GLY A 153 -10.00 1.77 -12.43
CA GLY A 153 -10.88 1.45 -11.33
C GLY A 153 -10.19 1.20 -9.99
N VAL A 154 -8.94 1.63 -9.84
CA VAL A 154 -8.13 1.34 -8.63
C VAL A 154 -8.82 1.86 -7.36
N MET A 155 -9.42 3.04 -7.39
CA MET A 155 -10.15 3.65 -6.26
C MET A 155 -11.66 3.54 -6.37
N LYS A 156 -12.18 2.81 -7.35
CA LYS A 156 -13.61 2.49 -7.38
C LYS A 156 -14.01 1.60 -6.20
N SER A 157 -15.29 1.58 -5.90
CA SER A 157 -15.84 0.82 -4.76
C SER A 157 -15.53 -0.68 -4.79
N ASP A 158 -15.30 -1.25 -5.97
CA ASP A 158 -14.90 -2.64 -6.24
C ASP A 158 -13.39 -2.83 -6.46
N GLY A 159 -12.60 -1.74 -6.48
CA GLY A 159 -11.15 -1.75 -6.61
C GLY A 159 -10.40 -2.00 -5.30
N MET A 160 -9.30 -1.26 -5.07
CA MET A 160 -8.51 -1.38 -3.84
C MET A 160 -9.32 -1.14 -2.55
N PRO A 161 -10.28 -0.19 -2.48
CA PRO A 161 -11.11 -0.04 -1.28
C PRO A 161 -11.85 -1.32 -0.89
N ALA A 162 -12.37 -2.09 -1.86
CA ALA A 162 -13.01 -3.37 -1.60
C ALA A 162 -12.02 -4.44 -1.11
N LYS A 163 -10.86 -4.52 -1.74
CA LYS A 163 -9.79 -5.48 -1.38
C LYS A 163 -9.23 -5.23 0.03
N LEU A 164 -9.19 -3.98 0.47
CA LEU A 164 -8.68 -3.57 1.77
C LEU A 164 -9.72 -3.66 2.88
N ARG A 165 -11.01 -3.63 2.56
CA ARG A 165 -12.09 -3.69 3.56
C ARG A 165 -12.04 -4.98 4.37
N GLY A 166 -12.19 -4.87 5.69
CA GLY A 166 -12.13 -5.98 6.64
C GLY A 166 -10.71 -6.43 7.00
N LYS A 167 -9.69 -5.92 6.33
CA LYS A 167 -8.29 -6.25 6.61
C LYS A 167 -7.75 -5.47 7.80
N SER A 168 -6.83 -6.08 8.55
CA SER A 168 -5.96 -5.43 9.54
C SER A 168 -4.67 -4.98 8.88
N LEU A 169 -3.82 -4.25 9.61
CA LEU A 169 -2.47 -3.92 9.11
C LEU A 169 -1.67 -5.17 8.75
N SER A 170 -1.74 -6.23 9.57
CA SER A 170 -1.07 -7.50 9.27
C SER A 170 -1.56 -8.11 7.96
N ASP A 171 -2.88 -8.09 7.73
CA ASP A 171 -3.45 -8.61 6.48
C ASP A 171 -2.98 -7.78 5.27
N VAL A 172 -2.89 -6.44 5.42
CA VAL A 172 -2.42 -5.54 4.34
C VAL A 172 -0.93 -5.75 4.05
N LEU A 173 -0.12 -6.01 5.08
CA LEU A 173 1.30 -6.34 4.91
C LEU A 173 1.51 -7.65 4.14
N ASN A 174 0.59 -8.61 4.30
CA ASN A 174 0.64 -9.90 3.61
C ASN A 174 -0.01 -9.89 2.22
N MET A 175 -0.60 -8.77 1.78
CA MET A 175 -1.13 -8.65 0.42
C MET A 175 -0.01 -8.65 -0.61
N GLN A 176 -0.21 -9.36 -1.69
CA GLN A 176 0.65 -9.30 -2.88
C GLN A 176 0.00 -8.46 -3.97
N THR A 177 0.52 -7.26 -4.18
CA THR A 177 0.09 -6.37 -5.26
C THR A 177 1.02 -6.41 -6.46
N VAL A 178 2.27 -6.84 -6.23
CA VAL A 178 3.27 -7.10 -7.27
C VAL A 178 3.74 -8.54 -7.10
N PRO A 179 3.57 -9.40 -8.08
CA PRO A 179 4.01 -10.79 -7.97
C PRO A 179 5.54 -10.87 -7.95
N ASP A 180 6.10 -11.58 -6.99
CA ASP A 180 7.51 -11.97 -6.94
C ASP A 180 7.76 -13.28 -7.71
N ASP A 181 6.70 -14.09 -7.92
CA ASP A 181 6.68 -15.17 -8.90
C ASP A 181 5.30 -15.31 -9.56
N LYS A 182 5.23 -16.14 -10.62
CA LYS A 182 4.03 -16.27 -11.45
C LYS A 182 2.87 -17.03 -10.81
N ASP A 183 3.14 -17.75 -9.72
CA ASP A 183 2.21 -18.71 -9.13
C ASP A 183 1.47 -18.11 -7.90
N HIS A 184 1.83 -16.91 -7.47
CA HIS A 184 1.20 -16.25 -6.34
C HIS A 184 -0.05 -15.45 -6.72
N ASN A 185 -1.07 -15.55 -5.88
CA ASN A 185 -2.26 -14.70 -6.01
C ASN A 185 -1.89 -13.23 -5.82
N VAL A 186 -2.20 -12.41 -6.83
CA VAL A 186 -1.98 -10.97 -6.80
C VAL A 186 -3.26 -10.28 -6.35
N ASP A 187 -3.18 -9.54 -5.25
CA ASP A 187 -4.29 -8.75 -4.70
C ASP A 187 -4.49 -7.39 -5.43
N ALA A 188 -3.70 -7.15 -6.46
CA ALA A 188 -3.79 -5.93 -7.27
C ALA A 188 -5.09 -5.85 -8.10
N VAL A 189 -5.47 -4.66 -8.47
CA VAL A 189 -6.50 -4.42 -9.49
C VAL A 189 -5.92 -4.74 -10.86
N SER A 190 -6.63 -5.52 -11.65
CA SER A 190 -6.19 -5.92 -12.98
C SER A 190 -5.86 -4.71 -13.85
N GLY A 191 -4.68 -4.72 -14.46
CA GLY A 191 -4.17 -3.61 -15.28
C GLY A 191 -3.60 -2.42 -14.49
N ALA A 192 -3.73 -2.41 -13.15
CA ALA A 192 -3.28 -1.31 -12.29
C ALA A 192 -2.40 -1.78 -11.13
N THR A 193 -1.53 -2.75 -11.36
CA THR A 193 -0.69 -3.37 -10.33
C THR A 193 0.17 -2.36 -9.57
N VAL A 194 0.80 -1.43 -10.27
CA VAL A 194 1.67 -0.39 -9.69
C VAL A 194 0.88 0.52 -8.74
N TRP A 195 -0.29 0.98 -9.19
CA TRP A 195 -1.15 1.84 -8.39
C TRP A 195 -1.74 1.11 -7.18
N SER A 196 -2.05 -0.18 -7.34
CA SER A 196 -2.50 -1.03 -6.24
C SER A 196 -1.43 -1.14 -5.15
N ASP A 197 -0.16 -1.27 -5.53
CA ASP A 197 0.95 -1.31 -4.58
C ASP A 197 1.16 0.04 -3.89
N ALA A 198 1.09 1.14 -4.62
CA ALA A 198 1.17 2.49 -4.04
C ALA A 198 0.06 2.74 -3.01
N ILE A 199 -1.19 2.35 -3.30
CA ILE A 199 -2.31 2.46 -2.36
C ILE A 199 -2.11 1.54 -1.16
N ARG A 200 -1.60 0.33 -1.35
CA ARG A 200 -1.24 -0.58 -0.26
C ARG A 200 -0.21 0.07 0.66
N HIS A 201 0.88 0.63 0.12
CA HIS A 201 1.91 1.32 0.90
C HIS A 201 1.37 2.56 1.62
N ALA A 202 0.54 3.37 0.97
CA ALA A 202 -0.11 4.51 1.60
C ALA A 202 -1.05 4.07 2.75
N THR A 203 -1.76 2.95 2.58
CA THR A 203 -2.60 2.35 3.63
C THR A 203 -1.76 1.86 4.81
N ILE A 204 -0.62 1.21 4.55
CA ILE A 204 0.32 0.81 5.61
C ILE A 204 0.84 2.04 6.36
N ALA A 205 1.25 3.10 5.65
CA ALA A 205 1.69 4.35 6.25
C ALA A 205 0.59 4.98 7.12
N ALA A 206 -0.66 4.99 6.64
CA ALA A 206 -1.82 5.47 7.40
C ALA A 206 -1.99 4.71 8.71
N LEU A 207 -2.08 3.38 8.65
CA LEU A 207 -2.32 2.54 9.83
C LEU A 207 -1.17 2.54 10.85
N ARG A 208 -0.02 3.09 10.49
CA ARG A 208 1.15 3.28 11.36
C ARG A 208 1.28 4.72 11.89
N SER A 209 0.46 5.63 11.39
CA SER A 209 0.42 7.01 11.86
C SER A 209 -0.46 7.14 13.11
N ALA A 210 -0.43 8.31 13.74
CA ALA A 210 -1.43 8.67 14.74
C ALA A 210 -2.80 8.86 14.06
N PRO A 211 -3.91 8.49 14.73
CA PRO A 211 -5.23 8.79 14.19
C PRO A 211 -5.42 10.31 14.12
N VAL A 212 -6.09 10.77 13.06
CA VAL A 212 -6.49 12.17 12.96
C VAL A 212 -7.56 12.44 14.04
N SER A 213 -7.45 13.61 14.69
CA SER A 213 -8.46 14.02 15.65
C SER A 213 -9.80 14.21 14.95
N GLU A 214 -10.90 13.84 15.59
CA GLU A 214 -12.25 14.02 15.04
C GLU A 214 -12.58 15.51 14.75
N SER A 215 -11.82 16.44 15.35
CA SER A 215 -11.93 17.87 15.09
C SER A 215 -11.46 18.28 13.70
N GLU A 216 -10.68 17.41 12.99
CA GLU A 216 -10.26 17.65 11.61
C GLU A 216 -11.15 16.94 10.57
N SER A 217 -12.08 16.11 11.02
CA SER A 217 -13.17 15.63 10.17
C SER A 217 -14.21 16.76 10.04
N THR A 218 -13.84 17.82 9.36
CA THR A 218 -14.82 18.85 8.97
C THR A 218 -15.78 18.21 7.97
N VAL A 219 -16.89 17.70 8.48
CA VAL A 219 -18.10 17.60 7.66
C VAL A 219 -18.39 19.03 7.22
N LEU A 220 -18.12 19.35 5.97
CA LEU A 220 -18.40 20.67 5.46
C LEU A 220 -19.88 20.94 5.66
N ALA A 221 -20.19 22.15 6.14
CA ALA A 221 -21.57 22.57 6.26
C ALA A 221 -22.27 22.43 4.90
N PRO A 222 -23.51 21.95 4.85
CA PRO A 222 -24.21 21.85 3.59
C PRO A 222 -24.36 23.23 2.95
N THR A 223 -24.12 23.29 1.65
CA THR A 223 -24.32 24.51 0.90
C THR A 223 -25.80 24.68 0.55
N LEU A 224 -26.37 25.79 0.95
CA LEU A 224 -27.70 26.19 0.58
C LEU A 224 -27.64 27.17 -0.59
N THR A 225 -28.09 26.77 -1.74
CA THR A 225 -28.18 27.66 -2.90
C THR A 225 -29.65 28.01 -3.13
N ALA A 226 -30.06 29.22 -2.82
CA ALA A 226 -31.35 29.72 -3.19
C ALA A 226 -31.35 29.99 -4.69
N GLN A 227 -32.18 29.27 -5.45
CA GLN A 227 -32.51 29.70 -6.78
C GLN A 227 -33.42 30.91 -6.67
N THR A 228 -32.99 32.03 -7.27
CA THR A 228 -33.87 33.21 -7.41
C THR A 228 -35.00 32.85 -8.34
N CYS A 229 -36.06 32.32 -7.79
CA CYS A 229 -37.32 32.26 -8.49
C CYS A 229 -37.89 33.67 -8.50
N VAL A 230 -38.01 34.29 -9.68
CA VAL A 230 -38.82 35.50 -9.84
C VAL A 230 -40.23 35.14 -9.40
N PRO A 231 -40.82 35.77 -8.38
CA PRO A 231 -42.14 35.39 -7.91
C PRO A 231 -43.13 35.67 -9.02
N ASN A 232 -43.60 34.62 -9.62
CA ASN A 232 -44.84 34.72 -10.43
C ASN A 232 -45.99 34.55 -9.43
N ALA A 233 -47.04 35.34 -9.58
CA ALA A 233 -48.17 35.43 -8.68
C ALA A 233 -48.92 34.07 -8.42
N SER A 234 -48.50 33.01 -9.10
CA SER A 234 -49.07 31.67 -8.99
C SER A 234 -48.28 30.71 -8.06
N TYR A 235 -47.06 31.04 -7.63
CA TYR A 235 -46.26 30.15 -6.80
C TYR A 235 -45.97 30.76 -5.44
N LYS A 236 -46.32 29.99 -4.38
CA LYS A 236 -46.18 30.39 -2.98
C LYS A 236 -44.96 29.76 -2.28
N TYR A 237 -44.03 29.16 -3.01
CA TYR A 237 -42.88 28.47 -2.44
C TYR A 237 -41.61 28.84 -3.20
N ILE A 238 -40.50 28.72 -2.51
CA ILE A 238 -39.15 28.91 -3.03
C ILE A 238 -38.49 27.52 -3.00
N ASP A 239 -37.93 27.09 -4.11
CA ASP A 239 -37.12 25.90 -4.16
C ASP A 239 -35.73 26.23 -3.66
N VAL A 240 -35.24 25.51 -2.66
CA VAL A 240 -33.88 25.61 -2.13
C VAL A 240 -33.15 24.32 -2.45
N ALA A 241 -32.13 24.40 -3.26
CA ALA A 241 -31.22 23.27 -3.48
C ALA A 241 -30.26 23.14 -2.29
N VAL A 242 -30.24 21.97 -1.69
CA VAL A 242 -29.32 21.64 -0.61
C VAL A 242 -28.35 20.58 -1.13
N SER A 243 -27.06 20.86 -1.07
CA SER A 243 -26.02 19.90 -1.43
C SER A 243 -25.09 19.67 -0.25
N ALA A 244 -24.61 18.46 -0.12
CA ALA A 244 -23.61 18.06 0.86
C ALA A 244 -22.61 17.11 0.20
N ASP A 245 -21.51 16.86 0.87
CA ASP A 245 -20.51 15.90 0.42
C ASP A 245 -21.12 14.51 0.22
N LYS A 246 -20.54 13.77 -0.70
CA LYS A 246 -20.93 12.39 -0.97
C LYS A 246 -20.94 11.59 0.33
N ASP A 247 -21.98 10.80 0.53
CA ASP A 247 -22.19 9.97 1.73
C ASP A 247 -22.66 10.73 3.00
N CYS A 248 -22.98 12.01 2.91
CA CYS A 248 -23.63 12.76 3.98
C CYS A 248 -25.15 12.63 3.93
N THR A 249 -25.78 12.51 5.09
CA THR A 249 -27.25 12.58 5.22
C THR A 249 -27.65 14.01 5.55
N ILE A 250 -28.43 14.64 4.68
CA ILE A 250 -28.97 15.97 4.93
C ILE A 250 -30.20 15.83 5.82
N ARG A 251 -30.23 16.55 6.93
CA ARG A 251 -31.39 16.70 7.81
C ARG A 251 -31.79 18.14 7.85
N TYR A 252 -33.09 18.40 7.77
CA TYR A 252 -33.69 19.75 7.84
C TYR A 252 -34.86 19.77 8.81
N THR A 253 -35.14 20.91 9.36
CA THR A 253 -36.28 21.22 10.21
C THR A 253 -37.15 22.29 9.59
#